data_ca024d31cc926d8d4b1aed674939cac1
#
_entry.id   ca024d31cc926d8d4b1aed674939cac1
#
_cell.length_a   1.000
_cell.length_b   1.000
_cell.length_c   1.000
_cell.angle_alpha   90.00
_cell.angle_beta   90.00
_cell.angle_gamma   90.00
#
_symmetry.space_group_name_H-M   'P 1'
#
loop_
_entity.id
_entity.type
_entity.pdbx_description
1 polymer ?
#
loop_
_entity_poly.entity_id
_entity_poly.type
_entity_poly.pdbx_seq_one_letter_code
_entity_poly.pdbx_strand_id
1 'polypeptide(L)'
;MSQQDTYRLEFFVNLFNNLFHRKNVIVLVGKTGITFSALKKHKVISSIFVDSKDADFQKKYRKFFKKYKNYHIVFLLDDKNCVLKHEIMTILGSIIKSNPVENFIQKNYHPEDIVAHNIYEVTTQNGEVWNTCIASMPFIFPINELLEYVINNSFKYSGIYFLSLEFETIIERILQKTQNTECTNHLQIFATITRASDIRIAVKYKKNIMDEQMIEYPKDKSDMYVQGTIEQTITDKLIYYKSFIEKLNLQTCVITLSDKKLKNLLGTLKFENCKTIAIAGEDITVSKSKKSDRFQDNILLEIFDNFNTHLALNKPLKSITKLSLINSIVFKPLIAIMFGICVTLSAIKYKSIMLQNETTEFNQEYYLLSEKYRDIQKRYPELKNATDLIELYNLENIISKTTITPFDHIKSIFSFDSENLKIKKMYWAINDPQNITLLNNKLNVTIDYQYEGPRHSALHGIEIVNGYANRLKSIFPKQNLKYERNPDDITEIAKKVIIPAKITFEGTIEAEKDAR
;
A
#
# COMPACT_ATOMS: atom_id res chain seq x y z
N MET A 1 10.94 -24.37 -2.02
CA MET A 1 10.18 -23.17 -2.41
C MET A 1 10.01 -23.26 -3.92
N SER A 2 8.79 -23.36 -4.43
CA SER A 2 8.53 -23.48 -5.86
C SER A 2 8.93 -22.18 -6.58
N GLN A 3 9.22 -22.26 -7.87
CA GLN A 3 9.57 -21.10 -8.69
C GLN A 3 8.42 -20.05 -8.67
N GLN A 4 7.19 -20.52 -8.58
CA GLN A 4 6.00 -19.70 -8.39
C GLN A 4 6.01 -18.89 -7.07
N ASP A 5 6.57 -19.46 -6.00
CA ASP A 5 6.69 -18.77 -4.70
C ASP A 5 7.77 -17.69 -4.74
N THR A 6 8.85 -17.93 -5.51
CA THR A 6 9.91 -16.92 -5.71
C THR A 6 9.39 -15.73 -6.52
N TYR A 7 8.66 -15.97 -7.62
CA TYR A 7 8.01 -14.91 -8.41
C TYR A 7 6.94 -14.15 -7.62
N ARG A 8 6.17 -14.85 -6.78
CA ARG A 8 5.20 -14.20 -5.89
C ARG A 8 5.90 -13.34 -4.84
N LEU A 9 6.99 -13.84 -4.27
CA LEU A 9 7.77 -13.07 -3.27
C LEU A 9 8.41 -11.83 -3.90
N GLU A 10 8.99 -11.95 -5.10
CA GLU A 10 9.54 -10.83 -5.86
C GLU A 10 8.44 -9.82 -6.26
N PHE A 11 7.27 -10.29 -6.67
CA PHE A 11 6.13 -9.43 -6.95
C PHE A 11 5.67 -8.66 -5.70
N PHE A 12 5.55 -9.34 -4.54
CA PHE A 12 5.20 -8.70 -3.28
C PHE A 12 6.29 -7.72 -2.81
N VAL A 13 7.56 -8.07 -2.97
CA VAL A 13 8.68 -7.19 -2.64
C VAL A 13 8.69 -5.95 -3.52
N ASN A 14 8.42 -6.10 -4.81
CA ASN A 14 8.33 -4.99 -5.76
C ASN A 14 7.08 -4.13 -5.49
N LEU A 15 5.94 -4.73 -5.15
CA LEU A 15 4.73 -4.03 -4.76
C LEU A 15 4.93 -3.23 -3.45
N PHE A 16 5.56 -3.84 -2.43
CA PHE A 16 5.90 -3.17 -1.17
C PHE A 16 6.92 -2.05 -1.37
N ASN A 17 7.89 -2.27 -2.26
CA ASN A 17 8.90 -1.28 -2.60
C ASN A 17 8.32 -0.06 -3.32
N ASN A 18 7.30 -0.24 -4.15
CA ASN A 18 6.59 0.84 -4.84
C ASN A 18 5.63 1.60 -3.91
N LEU A 19 5.05 0.96 -2.90
CA LEU A 19 4.18 1.60 -1.91
C LEU A 19 4.92 2.55 -0.96
N PHE A 20 6.18 2.26 -0.63
CA PHE A 20 7.01 3.14 0.19
C PHE A 20 7.94 3.93 -0.73
N HIS A 21 7.59 5.14 -1.12
CA HIS A 21 8.33 6.08 -1.96
C HIS A 21 9.86 5.95 -1.79
N ARG A 22 10.48 5.04 -2.54
CA ARG A 22 11.93 4.82 -2.50
C ARG A 22 12.65 6.09 -2.93
N LYS A 23 13.70 6.38 -2.19
CA LYS A 23 14.69 7.38 -2.58
C LYS A 23 15.88 6.58 -3.10
N ASN A 24 16.16 6.67 -4.41
CA ASN A 24 17.22 5.92 -5.04
C ASN A 24 18.35 6.84 -5.52
N VAL A 25 19.57 6.35 -5.44
CA VAL A 25 20.70 6.84 -6.21
C VAL A 25 20.99 5.82 -7.28
N ILE A 26 20.81 6.18 -8.54
CA ILE A 26 21.17 5.32 -9.66
C ILE A 26 22.53 5.78 -10.20
N VAL A 27 23.42 4.82 -10.33
CA VAL A 27 24.78 4.99 -10.81
C VAL A 27 24.84 4.35 -12.19
N LEU A 28 24.72 5.16 -13.23
CA LEU A 28 24.86 4.72 -14.61
C LEU A 28 26.34 4.70 -14.99
N VAL A 29 26.88 3.51 -15.14
CA VAL A 29 28.29 3.27 -15.46
C VAL A 29 28.41 2.99 -16.94
N GLY A 30 29.09 3.87 -17.65
CA GLY A 30 29.27 3.75 -19.09
C GLY A 30 30.73 3.85 -19.54
N LYS A 31 30.95 3.81 -20.84
CA LYS A 31 32.27 3.85 -21.49
C LYS A 31 33.04 5.15 -21.19
N THR A 32 32.35 6.29 -21.23
CA THR A 32 32.99 7.61 -21.14
C THR A 32 33.09 8.11 -19.70
N GLY A 33 32.27 7.59 -18.82
CA GLY A 33 32.23 7.99 -17.42
C GLY A 33 30.96 7.49 -16.72
N ILE A 34 30.66 8.13 -15.60
CA ILE A 34 29.59 7.69 -14.71
C ILE A 34 28.64 8.84 -14.43
N THR A 35 27.36 8.59 -14.63
CA THR A 35 26.29 9.50 -14.21
C THR A 35 25.71 9.05 -12.87
N PHE A 36 25.86 9.86 -11.84
CA PHE A 36 25.26 9.67 -10.53
C PHE A 36 23.99 10.49 -10.44
N SER A 37 22.84 9.86 -10.29
CA SER A 37 21.54 10.55 -10.20
C SER A 37 20.80 10.16 -8.94
N ALA A 38 20.39 11.16 -8.15
CA ALA A 38 19.53 10.96 -7.00
C ALA A 38 18.07 11.18 -7.39
N LEU A 39 17.23 10.18 -7.14
CA LEU A 39 15.81 10.18 -7.49
C LEU A 39 14.93 10.16 -6.23
N LYS A 40 13.82 10.89 -6.31
CA LYS A 40 12.77 10.89 -5.30
C LYS A 40 11.42 10.85 -5.99
N LYS A 41 10.59 9.87 -5.67
CA LYS A 41 9.32 9.62 -6.37
C LYS A 41 9.53 9.52 -7.89
N HIS A 42 10.52 8.74 -8.30
CA HIS A 42 10.91 8.50 -9.70
C HIS A 42 11.30 9.74 -10.50
N LYS A 43 11.66 10.84 -9.84
CA LYS A 43 12.13 12.07 -10.49
C LYS A 43 13.56 12.36 -10.08
N VAL A 44 14.40 12.70 -11.03
CA VAL A 44 15.76 13.15 -10.78
C VAL A 44 15.73 14.49 -10.07
N ILE A 45 16.29 14.53 -8.85
CA ILE A 45 16.42 15.75 -8.04
C ILE A 45 17.82 16.35 -8.11
N SER A 46 18.82 15.52 -8.42
CA SER A 46 20.23 15.95 -8.58
C SER A 46 20.93 14.92 -9.43
N SER A 47 21.75 15.38 -10.36
CA SER A 47 22.59 14.54 -11.21
C SER A 47 23.96 15.16 -11.38
N ILE A 48 25.00 14.34 -11.40
CA ILE A 48 26.36 14.71 -11.75
C ILE A 48 26.94 13.67 -12.69
N PHE A 49 27.69 14.13 -13.66
CA PHE A 49 28.52 13.27 -14.50
C PHE A 49 29.97 13.39 -14.05
N VAL A 50 30.68 12.28 -13.97
CA VAL A 50 32.10 12.21 -13.64
C VAL A 50 32.79 11.34 -14.67
N ASP A 51 33.75 11.92 -15.37
CA ASP A 51 34.61 11.16 -16.27
C ASP A 51 35.43 10.14 -15.47
N SER A 52 35.54 8.92 -15.95
CA SER A 52 36.31 7.85 -15.28
C SER A 52 37.81 8.16 -15.19
N LYS A 53 38.32 9.06 -16.05
CA LYS A 53 39.73 9.52 -16.08
C LYS A 53 39.96 10.78 -15.25
N ASP A 54 38.94 11.34 -14.60
CA ASP A 54 39.05 12.56 -13.83
C ASP A 54 39.89 12.33 -12.57
N ALA A 55 40.90 13.16 -12.36
CA ALA A 55 41.76 13.08 -11.15
C ALA A 55 40.99 13.20 -9.83
N ASP A 56 39.86 13.94 -9.84
CA ASP A 56 38.98 14.11 -8.69
C ASP A 56 37.84 13.06 -8.63
N PHE A 57 37.90 12.00 -9.43
CA PHE A 57 36.85 10.98 -9.53
C PHE A 57 36.39 10.50 -8.16
N GLN A 58 37.33 10.02 -7.32
CA GLN A 58 37.01 9.50 -5.99
C GLN A 58 36.36 10.55 -5.08
N LYS A 59 36.87 11.78 -5.11
CA LYS A 59 36.32 12.88 -4.29
C LYS A 59 34.92 13.24 -4.67
N LYS A 60 34.60 13.24 -5.98
CA LYS A 60 33.29 13.59 -6.53
C LYS A 60 32.24 12.56 -6.15
N TYR A 61 32.47 11.25 -6.38
CA TYR A 61 31.50 10.22 -6.04
C TYR A 61 31.32 10.06 -4.53
N ARG A 62 32.40 10.13 -3.72
CA ARG A 62 32.32 10.08 -2.25
C ARG A 62 31.45 11.22 -1.69
N LYS A 63 31.63 12.43 -2.23
CA LYS A 63 30.80 13.59 -1.86
C LYS A 63 29.32 13.37 -2.21
N PHE A 64 29.03 12.78 -3.37
CA PHE A 64 27.68 12.49 -3.81
C PHE A 64 27.01 11.43 -2.93
N PHE A 65 27.67 10.30 -2.68
CA PHE A 65 27.12 9.24 -1.82
C PHE A 65 26.89 9.72 -0.38
N LYS A 66 27.82 10.48 0.19
CA LYS A 66 27.65 11.07 1.54
C LYS A 66 26.43 11.98 1.61
N LYS A 67 26.19 12.80 0.58
CA LYS A 67 25.00 13.68 0.51
C LYS A 67 23.68 12.89 0.50
N TYR A 68 23.68 11.72 -0.12
CA TYR A 68 22.49 10.88 -0.29
C TYR A 68 22.59 9.56 0.52
N LYS A 69 23.22 9.58 1.69
CA LYS A 69 23.49 8.41 2.55
C LYS A 69 22.27 7.53 2.82
N ASN A 70 21.08 8.11 2.92
CA ASN A 70 19.85 7.39 3.24
C ASN A 70 19.11 6.83 2.01
N TYR A 71 19.67 7.03 0.82
CA TYR A 71 19.10 6.55 -0.44
C TYR A 71 19.56 5.13 -0.72
N HIS A 72 18.76 4.38 -1.46
CA HIS A 72 19.13 3.06 -1.96
C HIS A 72 20.02 3.23 -3.20
N ILE A 73 21.14 2.54 -3.25
CA ILE A 73 22.08 2.63 -4.35
C ILE A 73 21.85 1.48 -5.32
N VAL A 74 21.63 1.83 -6.58
CA VAL A 74 21.42 0.93 -7.70
C VAL A 74 22.49 1.22 -8.76
N PHE A 75 23.16 0.20 -9.25
CA PHE A 75 24.08 0.30 -10.38
C PHE A 75 23.35 -0.11 -11.66
N LEU A 76 23.48 0.69 -12.69
CA LEU A 76 23.01 0.40 -14.03
C LEU A 76 24.21 0.42 -14.99
N LEU A 77 24.50 -0.73 -15.58
CA LEU A 77 25.69 -0.93 -16.42
C LEU A 77 25.35 -0.67 -17.87
N ASP A 78 26.14 0.18 -18.50
CA ASP A 78 26.02 0.62 -19.89
C ASP A 78 27.40 0.74 -20.56
N ASP A 79 28.27 -0.24 -20.33
CA ASP A 79 29.64 -0.23 -20.82
C ASP A 79 29.78 -1.10 -22.08
N LYS A 80 30.75 -0.72 -22.93
CA LYS A 80 31.09 -1.48 -24.15
C LYS A 80 31.57 -2.91 -23.89
N ASN A 81 32.05 -3.18 -22.67
CA ASN A 81 32.48 -4.51 -22.24
C ASN A 81 31.30 -5.40 -21.84
N CYS A 82 30.09 -4.86 -21.88
CA CYS A 82 28.88 -5.67 -21.72
C CYS A 82 28.66 -6.52 -22.99
N VAL A 83 28.62 -7.82 -22.81
CA VAL A 83 28.38 -8.80 -23.90
C VAL A 83 26.96 -9.35 -23.73
N LEU A 84 26.15 -9.20 -24.79
CA LEU A 84 24.86 -9.86 -24.89
C LEU A 84 24.99 -11.18 -25.64
N LYS A 85 24.46 -12.26 -25.09
CA LYS A 85 24.38 -13.58 -25.75
C LYS A 85 22.95 -14.10 -25.69
N HIS A 86 22.51 -14.65 -26.81
CA HIS A 86 21.23 -15.34 -26.91
C HIS A 86 21.46 -16.83 -26.84
N GLU A 87 20.83 -17.49 -25.88
CA GLU A 87 20.99 -18.91 -25.62
C GLU A 87 19.63 -19.61 -25.62
N ILE A 88 19.61 -20.80 -26.21
CA ILE A 88 18.43 -21.66 -26.24
C ILE A 88 18.67 -22.81 -25.29
N MET A 89 17.86 -22.91 -24.26
CA MET A 89 17.99 -23.92 -23.21
C MET A 89 16.83 -24.90 -23.29
N THR A 90 17.12 -26.18 -23.57
CA THR A 90 16.13 -27.23 -23.56
C THR A 90 16.08 -27.86 -22.17
N ILE A 91 14.90 -27.89 -21.55
CA ILE A 91 14.68 -28.48 -20.25
C ILE A 91 14.08 -29.85 -20.44
N LEU A 92 14.90 -30.88 -20.20
CA LEU A 92 14.49 -32.27 -20.27
C LEU A 92 14.02 -32.73 -18.88
N GLY A 93 12.71 -32.85 -18.70
CA GLY A 93 12.06 -33.47 -17.54
C GLY A 93 11.73 -32.60 -16.35
N SER A 94 10.72 -33.01 -15.60
CA SER A 94 10.12 -32.25 -14.46
C SER A 94 10.92 -32.30 -13.15
N ILE A 95 12.14 -32.83 -13.13
CA ILE A 95 12.89 -33.15 -11.89
C ILE A 95 14.04 -32.17 -11.62
N ILE A 96 14.11 -31.05 -12.32
CA ILE A 96 15.21 -30.11 -12.11
C ILE A 96 14.93 -29.27 -10.84
N LYS A 97 15.60 -29.64 -9.74
CA LYS A 97 15.61 -28.86 -8.48
C LYS A 97 16.35 -27.52 -8.57
N SER A 98 17.06 -27.23 -9.65
CA SER A 98 17.89 -26.04 -9.85
C SER A 98 17.48 -25.27 -11.11
N ASN A 99 17.57 -23.95 -11.08
CA ASN A 99 17.29 -23.11 -12.23
C ASN A 99 18.28 -23.41 -13.37
N PRO A 100 17.82 -23.87 -14.57
CA PRO A 100 18.69 -24.26 -15.67
C PRO A 100 19.55 -23.10 -16.16
N VAL A 101 19.05 -21.87 -16.13
CA VAL A 101 19.81 -20.68 -16.53
C VAL A 101 20.93 -20.40 -15.52
N GLU A 102 20.67 -20.52 -14.21
CA GLU A 102 21.70 -20.36 -13.19
C GLU A 102 22.82 -21.43 -13.35
N ASN A 103 22.45 -22.68 -13.67
CA ASN A 103 23.43 -23.74 -13.92
C ASN A 103 24.26 -23.46 -15.17
N PHE A 104 23.62 -22.99 -16.25
CA PHE A 104 24.31 -22.60 -17.47
C PHE A 104 25.30 -21.47 -17.21
N ILE A 105 24.88 -20.43 -16.48
CA ILE A 105 25.74 -19.30 -16.09
C ILE A 105 26.92 -19.78 -15.27
N GLN A 106 26.71 -20.63 -14.28
CA GLN A 106 27.80 -21.15 -13.43
C GLN A 106 28.85 -21.97 -14.19
N LYS A 107 28.45 -22.61 -15.29
CA LYS A 107 29.37 -23.45 -16.12
C LYS A 107 30.13 -22.62 -17.15
N ASN A 108 29.53 -21.56 -17.71
CA ASN A 108 30.03 -20.89 -18.89
C ASN A 108 30.57 -19.48 -18.65
N TYR A 109 30.37 -18.92 -17.44
CA TYR A 109 30.85 -17.59 -17.08
C TYR A 109 31.81 -17.65 -15.88
N HIS A 110 32.74 -16.71 -15.84
CA HIS A 110 33.66 -16.63 -14.70
C HIS A 110 32.91 -16.27 -13.41
N PRO A 111 33.26 -16.86 -12.26
CA PRO A 111 32.55 -16.58 -10.98
C PRO A 111 32.54 -15.11 -10.57
N GLU A 112 33.53 -14.34 -11.00
CA GLU A 112 33.65 -12.89 -10.72
C GLU A 112 32.90 -12.02 -11.74
N ASP A 113 32.49 -12.56 -12.88
CA ASP A 113 31.75 -11.77 -13.86
C ASP A 113 30.39 -11.35 -13.30
N ILE A 114 29.97 -10.13 -13.60
CA ILE A 114 28.60 -9.68 -13.36
C ILE A 114 27.74 -10.27 -14.49
N VAL A 115 26.73 -11.07 -14.13
CA VAL A 115 25.86 -11.72 -15.11
C VAL A 115 24.41 -11.54 -14.73
N ALA A 116 23.59 -11.11 -15.68
CA ALA A 116 22.13 -11.09 -15.56
C ALA A 116 21.49 -11.75 -16.77
N HIS A 117 20.25 -12.17 -16.66
CA HIS A 117 19.52 -12.78 -17.76
C HIS A 117 18.06 -12.36 -17.83
N ASN A 118 17.51 -12.45 -19.01
CA ASN A 118 16.08 -12.30 -19.29
C ASN A 118 15.60 -13.51 -20.11
N ILE A 119 14.54 -14.19 -19.65
CA ILE A 119 13.85 -15.23 -20.42
C ILE A 119 12.73 -14.56 -21.18
N TYR A 120 12.90 -14.40 -22.50
CA TYR A 120 11.95 -13.64 -23.32
C TYR A 120 10.89 -14.52 -24.02
N GLU A 121 11.12 -15.83 -24.11
CA GLU A 121 10.16 -16.77 -24.71
C GLU A 121 10.30 -18.17 -24.10
N VAL A 122 9.18 -18.82 -23.87
CA VAL A 122 9.12 -20.22 -23.41
C VAL A 122 8.18 -20.98 -24.35
N THR A 123 8.71 -22.05 -24.98
CA THR A 123 7.93 -22.94 -25.85
C THR A 123 7.86 -24.34 -25.25
N THR A 124 6.67 -25.00 -25.39
CA THR A 124 6.39 -26.29 -24.70
C THR A 124 6.05 -27.44 -25.66
N GLN A 125 6.37 -27.34 -26.95
CA GLN A 125 5.90 -28.32 -27.94
C GLN A 125 6.53 -29.72 -27.85
N ASN A 126 7.81 -29.86 -27.41
CA ASN A 126 8.49 -31.16 -27.24
C ASN A 126 9.45 -31.16 -26.04
N GLY A 127 9.02 -30.61 -24.94
CA GLY A 127 9.85 -30.23 -23.80
C GLY A 127 9.80 -28.71 -23.62
N GLU A 128 10.28 -28.25 -22.51
CA GLU A 128 10.28 -26.81 -22.23
C GLU A 128 11.56 -26.20 -22.81
N VAL A 129 11.44 -25.33 -23.79
CA VAL A 129 12.55 -24.61 -24.41
C VAL A 129 12.50 -23.15 -24.00
N TRP A 130 13.56 -22.67 -23.37
CA TRP A 130 13.70 -21.30 -22.91
C TRP A 130 14.65 -20.52 -23.82
N ASN A 131 14.15 -19.51 -24.47
CA ASN A 131 14.94 -18.53 -25.18
C ASN A 131 15.36 -17.42 -24.22
N THR A 132 16.67 -17.34 -23.97
CA THR A 132 17.23 -16.49 -22.91
C THR A 132 18.24 -15.51 -23.48
N CYS A 133 18.15 -14.25 -23.08
CA CYS A 133 19.19 -13.24 -23.34
C CYS A 133 20.03 -13.09 -22.05
N ILE A 134 21.35 -13.27 -22.18
CA ILE A 134 22.30 -13.17 -21.07
C ILE A 134 23.20 -11.96 -21.31
N ALA A 135 23.23 -11.04 -20.34
CA ALA A 135 24.19 -9.94 -20.31
C ALA A 135 25.30 -10.29 -19.31
N SER A 136 26.53 -10.09 -19.71
CA SER A 136 27.70 -10.32 -18.85
C SER A 136 28.75 -9.23 -19.03
N MET A 137 29.48 -8.96 -17.94
CA MET A 137 30.56 -7.99 -17.91
C MET A 137 31.59 -8.39 -16.85
N PRO A 138 32.91 -8.25 -17.12
CA PRO A 138 33.93 -8.44 -16.12
C PRO A 138 33.80 -7.46 -14.95
N PHE A 139 34.10 -7.93 -13.73
CA PHE A 139 34.05 -7.09 -12.54
C PHE A 139 35.35 -6.28 -12.40
N ILE A 140 35.46 -5.19 -13.17
CA ILE A 140 36.63 -4.34 -13.28
C ILE A 140 36.33 -2.90 -12.86
N PHE A 141 37.40 -2.06 -12.83
CA PHE A 141 37.25 -0.61 -12.63
C PHE A 141 36.29 0.00 -13.69
N PRO A 142 35.39 0.91 -13.33
CA PRO A 142 35.24 1.56 -12.00
C PRO A 142 34.22 0.86 -11.08
N ILE A 143 33.57 -0.20 -11.51
CA ILE A 143 32.46 -0.85 -10.78
C ILE A 143 32.92 -1.47 -9.46
N ASN A 144 34.06 -2.18 -9.49
CA ASN A 144 34.62 -2.81 -8.31
C ASN A 144 34.91 -1.79 -7.19
N GLU A 145 35.54 -0.65 -7.53
CA GLU A 145 35.86 0.41 -6.57
C GLU A 145 34.60 1.06 -5.99
N LEU A 146 33.62 1.36 -6.84
CA LEU A 146 32.36 1.96 -6.41
C LEU A 146 31.56 1.04 -5.51
N LEU A 147 31.47 -0.25 -5.87
CA LEU A 147 30.73 -1.23 -5.09
C LEU A 147 31.42 -1.49 -3.75
N GLU A 148 32.75 -1.62 -3.75
CA GLU A 148 33.53 -1.75 -2.53
C GLU A 148 33.32 -0.55 -1.61
N TYR A 149 33.35 0.65 -2.14
CA TYR A 149 33.08 1.85 -1.36
C TYR A 149 31.67 1.85 -0.76
N VAL A 150 30.65 1.42 -1.52
CA VAL A 150 29.26 1.34 -1.08
C VAL A 150 29.12 0.33 0.07
N ILE A 151 29.74 -0.84 -0.06
CA ILE A 151 29.70 -1.91 0.94
C ILE A 151 30.44 -1.50 2.21
N ASN A 152 31.70 -1.04 2.08
CA ASN A 152 32.56 -0.69 3.22
C ASN A 152 32.01 0.48 4.05
N ASN A 153 31.21 1.36 3.46
CA ASN A 153 30.57 2.47 4.16
C ASN A 153 29.12 2.18 4.58
N SER A 154 28.67 0.93 4.48
CA SER A 154 27.31 0.51 4.90
C SER A 154 26.18 1.30 4.23
N PHE A 155 26.35 1.70 2.98
CA PHE A 155 25.27 2.29 2.21
C PHE A 155 24.22 1.24 1.85
N LYS A 156 22.99 1.69 1.61
CA LYS A 156 21.87 0.80 1.26
C LYS A 156 21.99 0.34 -0.20
N TYR A 157 22.69 -0.75 -0.41
CA TYR A 157 22.83 -1.35 -1.74
C TYR A 157 21.55 -2.09 -2.14
N SER A 158 21.07 -1.88 -3.39
CA SER A 158 19.84 -2.49 -3.92
C SER A 158 20.06 -3.42 -5.10
N GLY A 159 21.16 -3.29 -5.84
CA GLY A 159 21.46 -4.22 -6.92
C GLY A 159 22.24 -3.63 -8.07
N ILE A 160 22.61 -4.52 -9.01
CA ILE A 160 23.22 -4.19 -10.30
C ILE A 160 22.31 -4.68 -11.42
N TYR A 161 22.16 -3.86 -12.43
CA TYR A 161 21.33 -4.10 -13.61
C TYR A 161 22.12 -3.77 -14.88
N PHE A 162 21.73 -4.38 -15.99
CA PHE A 162 22.28 -4.06 -17.30
C PHE A 162 21.27 -3.24 -18.11
N LEU A 163 21.66 -2.08 -18.58
CA LEU A 163 20.79 -1.22 -19.38
C LEU A 163 20.29 -1.96 -20.62
N SER A 164 21.13 -2.80 -21.23
CA SER A 164 20.81 -3.66 -22.35
C SER A 164 19.58 -4.53 -22.15
N LEU A 165 19.45 -5.16 -20.98
CA LEU A 165 18.29 -5.99 -20.64
C LEU A 165 17.05 -5.14 -20.30
N GLU A 166 17.25 -3.96 -19.73
CA GLU A 166 16.18 -3.05 -19.35
C GLU A 166 15.61 -2.24 -20.52
N PHE A 167 16.31 -2.19 -21.66
CA PHE A 167 15.82 -1.48 -22.85
C PHE A 167 14.49 -2.00 -23.36
N GLU A 168 14.22 -3.28 -23.21
CA GLU A 168 12.91 -3.83 -23.56
C GLU A 168 11.79 -3.04 -22.88
N THR A 169 11.87 -2.93 -21.57
CA THR A 169 10.89 -2.23 -20.74
C THR A 169 10.93 -0.71 -20.97
N ILE A 170 12.11 -0.13 -21.13
CA ILE A 170 12.29 1.31 -21.36
C ILE A 170 11.60 1.72 -22.67
N ILE A 171 11.84 1.01 -23.77
CA ILE A 171 11.24 1.30 -25.08
C ILE A 171 9.72 1.18 -25.03
N GLU A 172 9.19 0.13 -24.39
CA GLU A 172 7.74 -0.04 -24.25
C GLU A 172 7.10 1.11 -23.46
N ARG A 173 7.76 1.60 -22.41
CA ARG A 173 7.27 2.74 -21.64
C ARG A 173 7.33 4.05 -22.40
N ILE A 174 8.36 4.24 -23.21
CA ILE A 174 8.45 5.39 -24.12
C ILE A 174 7.26 5.38 -25.09
N LEU A 175 7.00 4.24 -25.72
CA LEU A 175 5.88 4.08 -26.65
C LEU A 175 4.51 4.30 -25.98
N GLN A 176 4.33 3.78 -24.77
CA GLN A 176 3.10 4.00 -23.98
C GLN A 176 2.89 5.48 -23.66
N LYS A 177 3.94 6.17 -23.17
CA LYS A 177 3.86 7.60 -22.83
C LYS A 177 3.61 8.50 -24.04
N THR A 178 4.07 8.09 -25.20
CA THR A 178 3.90 8.82 -26.47
C THR A 178 2.69 8.37 -27.29
N GLN A 179 1.87 7.46 -26.73
CA GLN A 179 0.67 6.90 -27.37
C GLN A 179 0.94 6.19 -28.71
N ASN A 180 2.15 5.65 -28.91
CA ASN A 180 2.54 4.90 -30.10
C ASN A 180 2.55 3.39 -29.86
N THR A 181 1.56 2.87 -29.13
CA THR A 181 1.48 1.46 -28.73
C THR A 181 1.33 0.48 -29.91
N GLU A 182 0.89 0.93 -31.07
CA GLU A 182 0.84 0.14 -32.31
C GLU A 182 2.21 -0.40 -32.72
N CYS A 183 3.28 0.32 -32.40
CA CYS A 183 4.65 -0.09 -32.73
C CYS A 183 5.18 -1.23 -31.84
N THR A 184 4.44 -1.68 -30.82
CA THR A 184 4.92 -2.72 -29.89
C THR A 184 5.20 -4.06 -30.57
N ASN A 185 4.45 -4.39 -31.62
CA ASN A 185 4.61 -5.64 -32.38
C ASN A 185 5.55 -5.52 -33.59
N HIS A 186 6.12 -4.34 -33.83
CA HIS A 186 7.04 -4.10 -34.94
C HIS A 186 8.47 -4.50 -34.55
N LEU A 187 9.35 -4.64 -35.57
CA LEU A 187 10.79 -4.58 -35.33
C LEU A 187 11.12 -3.13 -34.94
N GLN A 188 11.60 -2.92 -33.75
CA GLN A 188 11.89 -1.60 -33.19
C GLN A 188 13.40 -1.33 -33.26
N ILE A 189 13.80 -0.21 -33.81
CA ILE A 189 15.18 0.29 -33.76
C ILE A 189 15.15 1.55 -32.90
N PHE A 190 15.73 1.47 -31.69
CA PHE A 190 15.77 2.55 -30.73
C PHE A 190 17.13 3.22 -30.73
N ALA A 191 17.17 4.52 -30.90
CA ALA A 191 18.40 5.31 -30.84
C ALA A 191 18.31 6.38 -29.75
N THR A 192 19.36 6.49 -28.94
CA THR A 192 19.45 7.51 -27.88
C THR A 192 20.88 7.97 -27.68
N ILE A 193 21.05 9.13 -27.07
CA ILE A 193 22.37 9.71 -26.78
C ILE A 193 22.48 9.84 -25.25
N THR A 194 23.50 9.20 -24.67
CA THR A 194 23.81 9.28 -23.25
C THR A 194 25.18 9.89 -23.04
N ARG A 195 25.36 10.56 -21.91
CA ARG A 195 26.67 11.11 -21.53
C ARG A 195 27.63 10.01 -21.09
N ALA A 196 27.06 8.94 -20.52
CA ALA A 196 27.84 7.81 -20.02
C ALA A 196 28.35 6.90 -21.17
N SER A 197 27.59 6.75 -22.26
CA SER A 197 27.85 5.71 -23.27
C SER A 197 27.70 6.18 -24.73
N ASP A 198 27.76 7.48 -24.95
CA ASP A 198 27.72 8.06 -26.30
C ASP A 198 26.37 7.83 -27.05
N ILE A 199 26.40 7.47 -28.35
CA ILE A 199 25.21 7.13 -29.15
C ILE A 199 24.97 5.62 -28.98
N ARG A 200 23.76 5.26 -28.57
CA ARG A 200 23.35 3.87 -28.43
C ARG A 200 22.21 3.57 -29.42
N ILE A 201 22.34 2.45 -30.12
CA ILE A 201 21.32 1.94 -31.02
C ILE A 201 21.01 0.50 -30.62
N ALA A 202 19.75 0.21 -30.26
CA ALA A 202 19.27 -1.12 -29.91
C ALA A 202 18.19 -1.59 -30.87
N VAL A 203 18.24 -2.85 -31.29
CA VAL A 203 17.24 -3.51 -32.13
C VAL A 203 16.42 -4.45 -31.26
N LYS A 204 15.11 -4.22 -31.20
CA LYS A 204 14.18 -5.02 -30.36
C LYS A 204 13.08 -5.64 -31.22
N TYR A 205 12.77 -6.89 -30.97
CA TYR A 205 11.58 -7.55 -31.48
C TYR A 205 10.85 -8.30 -30.37
N LYS A 206 9.58 -8.00 -30.19
CA LYS A 206 8.78 -8.49 -29.03
C LYS A 206 9.48 -8.12 -27.72
N LYS A 207 9.75 -9.13 -26.87
CA LYS A 207 10.45 -8.97 -25.58
C LYS A 207 11.97 -9.17 -25.66
N ASN A 208 12.52 -9.26 -26.85
CA ASN A 208 13.93 -9.56 -27.04
C ASN A 208 14.71 -8.37 -27.62
N ILE A 209 15.81 -8.00 -26.98
CA ILE A 209 16.82 -7.12 -27.58
C ILE A 209 17.72 -8.02 -28.44
N MET A 210 17.57 -7.91 -29.74
CA MET A 210 18.27 -8.74 -30.71
C MET A 210 19.71 -8.31 -30.94
N ASP A 211 19.97 -7.03 -30.82
CA ASP A 211 21.27 -6.45 -31.13
C ASP A 211 21.43 -5.06 -30.49
N GLU A 212 22.66 -4.70 -30.18
CA GLU A 212 23.02 -3.39 -29.67
C GLU A 212 24.33 -2.90 -30.26
N GLN A 213 24.40 -1.61 -30.46
CA GLN A 213 25.61 -0.95 -30.94
C GLN A 213 25.83 0.36 -30.20
N MET A 214 27.06 0.57 -29.73
CA MET A 214 27.52 1.84 -29.20
C MET A 214 28.44 2.53 -30.21
N ILE A 215 28.16 3.79 -30.50
CA ILE A 215 28.93 4.62 -31.40
C ILE A 215 29.43 5.81 -30.62
N GLU A 216 30.69 6.15 -30.83
CA GLU A 216 31.29 7.29 -30.14
C GLU A 216 30.60 8.60 -30.57
N TYR A 217 30.21 9.38 -29.54
CA TYR A 217 29.59 10.66 -29.75
C TYR A 217 30.63 11.70 -30.17
N PRO A 218 30.53 12.30 -31.37
CA PRO A 218 31.50 13.26 -31.87
C PRO A 218 31.29 14.63 -31.19
N LYS A 219 31.98 14.88 -30.07
CA LYS A 219 31.81 16.09 -29.25
C LYS A 219 31.97 17.41 -30.02
N ASP A 220 32.86 17.42 -30.99
CA ASP A 220 33.22 18.62 -31.77
C ASP A 220 32.53 18.72 -33.13
N LYS A 221 31.56 17.87 -33.41
CA LYS A 221 30.85 17.84 -34.68
C LYS A 221 29.45 18.49 -34.60
N SER A 222 28.94 18.89 -35.75
CA SER A 222 27.62 19.50 -35.86
C SER A 222 26.49 18.48 -35.58
N ASP A 223 25.31 18.97 -35.22
CA ASP A 223 24.10 18.13 -35.05
C ASP A 223 23.74 17.36 -36.32
N MET A 224 24.00 17.94 -37.50
CA MET A 224 23.82 17.26 -38.79
C MET A 224 24.76 16.06 -38.96
N TYR A 225 25.99 16.16 -38.47
CA TYR A 225 26.91 15.03 -38.49
C TYR A 225 26.41 13.89 -37.56
N VAL A 226 25.92 14.25 -36.37
CA VAL A 226 25.33 13.28 -35.43
C VAL A 226 24.09 12.62 -36.02
N GLN A 227 23.22 13.41 -36.67
CA GLN A 227 22.07 12.90 -37.41
C GLN A 227 22.50 11.91 -38.49
N GLY A 228 23.48 12.28 -39.36
CA GLY A 228 23.97 11.39 -40.41
C GLY A 228 24.59 10.10 -39.88
N THR A 229 25.30 10.16 -38.73
CA THR A 229 25.85 8.96 -38.10
C THR A 229 24.73 8.02 -37.60
N ILE A 230 23.69 8.57 -36.96
CA ILE A 230 22.52 7.81 -36.51
C ILE A 230 21.78 7.22 -37.72
N GLU A 231 21.52 8.02 -38.75
CA GLU A 231 20.85 7.62 -39.99
C GLU A 231 21.56 6.45 -40.67
N GLN A 232 22.87 6.60 -40.88
CA GLN A 232 23.71 5.55 -41.49
C GLN A 232 23.63 4.24 -40.71
N THR A 233 23.77 4.31 -39.37
CA THR A 233 23.75 3.10 -38.53
C THR A 233 22.37 2.44 -38.53
N ILE A 234 21.29 3.22 -38.47
CA ILE A 234 19.93 2.69 -38.60
C ILE A 234 19.73 2.01 -39.94
N THR A 235 20.21 2.63 -41.02
CA THR A 235 20.15 2.07 -42.37
C THR A 235 20.91 0.75 -42.43
N ASP A 236 22.10 0.68 -41.89
CA ASP A 236 22.91 -0.56 -41.84
C ASP A 236 22.17 -1.67 -41.06
N LYS A 237 21.51 -1.35 -39.95
CA LYS A 237 20.69 -2.30 -39.22
C LYS A 237 19.47 -2.76 -40.03
N LEU A 238 18.78 -1.87 -40.71
CA LEU A 238 17.65 -2.20 -41.59
C LEU A 238 18.08 -3.16 -42.70
N ILE A 239 19.22 -2.90 -43.32
CA ILE A 239 19.81 -3.78 -44.35
C ILE A 239 20.16 -5.15 -43.74
N TYR A 240 20.83 -5.17 -42.60
CA TYR A 240 21.19 -6.41 -41.88
C TYR A 240 19.97 -7.27 -41.56
N TYR A 241 18.89 -6.67 -41.08
CA TYR A 241 17.66 -7.38 -40.68
C TYR A 241 16.65 -7.53 -41.83
N LYS A 242 16.97 -7.13 -43.07
CA LYS A 242 16.04 -7.16 -44.19
C LYS A 242 15.42 -8.54 -44.41
N SER A 243 16.21 -9.58 -44.47
CA SER A 243 15.71 -10.96 -44.66
C SER A 243 14.82 -11.44 -43.51
N PHE A 244 15.08 -11.02 -42.29
CA PHE A 244 14.26 -11.31 -41.14
C PHE A 244 12.91 -10.59 -41.19
N ILE A 245 12.92 -9.31 -41.61
CA ILE A 245 11.73 -8.48 -41.79
C ILE A 245 10.82 -9.08 -42.86
N GLU A 246 11.40 -9.41 -44.01
CA GLU A 246 10.66 -10.01 -45.13
C GLU A 246 10.09 -11.37 -44.80
N LYS A 247 10.89 -12.25 -44.20
CA LYS A 247 10.46 -13.63 -43.81
C LYS A 247 9.28 -13.63 -42.87
N LEU A 248 9.21 -12.68 -41.94
CA LEU A 248 8.15 -12.60 -40.92
C LEU A 248 7.08 -11.56 -41.28
N ASN A 249 7.18 -10.92 -42.43
CA ASN A 249 6.30 -9.81 -42.87
C ASN A 249 6.10 -8.75 -41.77
N LEU A 250 7.21 -8.28 -41.19
CA LEU A 250 7.20 -7.35 -40.08
C LEU A 250 7.13 -5.91 -40.58
N GLN A 251 6.39 -5.10 -39.86
CA GLN A 251 6.54 -3.65 -39.94
C GLN A 251 7.73 -3.21 -39.08
N THR A 252 8.37 -2.11 -39.49
CA THR A 252 9.52 -1.57 -38.75
C THR A 252 9.20 -0.20 -38.17
N CYS A 253 9.68 0.03 -36.97
CA CYS A 253 9.53 1.31 -36.26
C CYS A 253 10.89 1.81 -35.78
N VAL A 254 11.28 2.99 -36.23
CA VAL A 254 12.49 3.70 -35.76
C VAL A 254 12.09 4.71 -34.70
N ILE A 255 12.64 4.56 -33.50
CA ILE A 255 12.35 5.41 -32.35
C ILE A 255 13.62 6.12 -31.94
N THR A 256 13.59 7.44 -31.92
CA THR A 256 14.75 8.24 -31.48
C THR A 256 14.41 9.06 -30.28
N LEU A 257 15.24 9.00 -29.23
CA LEU A 257 15.13 9.78 -28.02
C LEU A 257 16.31 10.74 -27.89
N SER A 258 16.03 12.04 -27.94
CA SER A 258 17.07 13.09 -28.00
C SER A 258 16.59 14.39 -27.34
N ASP A 259 17.40 15.43 -27.36
CA ASP A 259 16.96 16.78 -27.03
C ASP A 259 16.03 17.34 -28.12
N LYS A 260 15.38 18.44 -27.81
CA LYS A 260 14.39 19.08 -28.69
C LYS A 260 14.98 19.54 -30.02
N LYS A 261 16.26 19.96 -30.04
CA LYS A 261 16.93 20.42 -31.25
C LYS A 261 17.22 19.27 -32.18
N LEU A 262 17.81 18.21 -31.67
CA LEU A 262 18.14 17.02 -32.47
C LEU A 262 16.88 16.23 -32.83
N LYS A 263 15.83 16.22 -32.00
CA LYS A 263 14.51 15.66 -32.36
C LYS A 263 13.99 16.20 -33.68
N ASN A 264 14.07 17.52 -33.90
CA ASN A 264 13.58 18.13 -35.12
C ASN A 264 14.36 17.63 -36.35
N LEU A 265 15.67 17.44 -36.20
CA LEU A 265 16.51 16.87 -37.27
C LEU A 265 16.22 15.38 -37.49
N LEU A 266 16.17 14.59 -36.44
CA LEU A 266 15.89 13.16 -36.53
C LEU A 266 14.45 12.87 -37.01
N GLY A 267 13.51 13.77 -36.75
CA GLY A 267 12.13 13.68 -37.24
C GLY A 267 12.00 13.87 -38.74
N THR A 268 13.02 14.44 -39.42
CA THR A 268 13.04 14.55 -40.91
C THR A 268 13.52 13.28 -41.60
N LEU A 269 14.11 12.34 -40.85
CA LEU A 269 14.59 11.07 -41.37
C LEU A 269 13.42 10.22 -41.89
N LYS A 270 13.58 9.71 -43.10
CA LYS A 270 12.62 8.82 -43.74
C LYS A 270 13.33 7.54 -44.15
N PHE A 271 12.89 6.44 -43.60
CA PHE A 271 13.35 5.10 -43.97
C PHE A 271 12.25 4.39 -44.74
N GLU A 272 12.63 3.66 -45.78
CA GLU A 272 11.68 2.94 -46.62
C GLU A 272 10.89 1.90 -45.80
N ASN A 273 9.57 1.92 -45.92
CA ASN A 273 8.66 1.02 -45.17
C ASN A 273 8.79 1.06 -43.64
N CYS A 274 9.29 2.16 -43.09
CA CYS A 274 9.48 2.32 -41.64
C CYS A 274 8.67 3.49 -41.11
N LYS A 275 8.04 3.30 -39.95
CA LYS A 275 7.48 4.38 -39.16
C LYS A 275 8.58 5.03 -38.30
N THR A 276 8.83 6.34 -38.50
CA THR A 276 9.80 7.08 -37.68
C THR A 276 9.11 7.89 -36.60
N ILE A 277 9.56 7.74 -35.34
CA ILE A 277 9.06 8.44 -34.16
C ILE A 277 10.23 9.15 -33.48
N ALA A 278 10.32 10.46 -33.63
CA ALA A 278 11.32 11.28 -32.96
C ALA A 278 10.71 11.90 -31.71
N ILE A 279 11.34 11.69 -30.55
CA ILE A 279 10.84 12.05 -29.24
C ILE A 279 11.86 12.97 -28.57
N ALA A 280 11.38 14.11 -28.04
CA ALA A 280 12.20 14.87 -27.12
C ALA A 280 12.05 14.30 -25.70
N GLY A 281 13.16 14.16 -25.01
CA GLY A 281 13.12 13.68 -23.64
C GLY A 281 12.26 14.52 -22.73
N GLU A 282 12.17 15.82 -22.99
CA GLU A 282 11.30 16.75 -22.27
C GLU A 282 9.80 16.41 -22.39
N ASP A 283 9.38 15.78 -23.50
CA ASP A 283 7.99 15.42 -23.75
C ASP A 283 7.56 14.20 -22.90
N ILE A 284 8.53 13.42 -22.43
CA ILE A 284 8.27 12.18 -21.67
C ILE A 284 8.38 12.40 -20.15
N THR A 285 9.20 13.37 -19.72
CA THR A 285 9.48 13.59 -18.29
C THR A 285 8.41 14.39 -17.59
N VAL A 286 8.10 13.99 -16.37
CA VAL A 286 7.25 14.75 -15.43
C VAL A 286 8.05 15.88 -14.75
N SER A 287 9.37 15.79 -14.79
CA SER A 287 10.29 16.75 -14.21
C SER A 287 10.48 17.93 -15.17
N LYS A 288 9.98 19.11 -14.81
CA LYS A 288 10.32 20.37 -15.50
C LYS A 288 11.78 20.74 -15.20
N SER A 289 12.71 19.97 -15.72
CA SER A 289 14.12 20.34 -15.71
C SER A 289 14.28 21.59 -16.59
N LYS A 290 14.72 22.68 -15.99
CA LYS A 290 14.82 24.01 -16.62
C LYS A 290 15.88 24.12 -17.72
N LYS A 291 16.64 23.06 -17.99
CA LYS A 291 17.65 23.04 -19.04
C LYS A 291 17.47 21.79 -19.88
N SER A 292 17.18 21.98 -21.15
CA SER A 292 17.33 20.95 -22.18
C SER A 292 18.75 20.40 -22.11
N ASP A 293 18.90 19.17 -21.65
CA ASP A 293 20.19 18.48 -21.70
C ASP A 293 20.23 17.65 -22.98
N ARG A 294 21.31 17.75 -23.72
CA ARG A 294 21.53 16.99 -24.96
C ARG A 294 21.55 15.48 -24.69
N PHE A 295 21.97 15.10 -23.52
CA PHE A 295 22.10 13.72 -23.09
C PHE A 295 20.86 13.24 -22.34
N GLN A 296 20.41 12.04 -22.64
CA GLN A 296 19.15 11.51 -22.14
C GLN A 296 19.30 10.62 -20.91
N ASP A 297 20.48 10.61 -20.26
CA ASP A 297 20.75 9.80 -19.07
C ASP A 297 19.65 9.92 -18.02
N ASN A 298 19.31 11.14 -17.62
CA ASN A 298 18.33 11.37 -16.55
C ASN A 298 16.94 10.82 -16.88
N ILE A 299 16.56 10.86 -18.16
CA ILE A 299 15.26 10.39 -18.63
C ILE A 299 15.21 8.87 -18.60
N LEU A 300 16.26 8.23 -19.10
CA LEU A 300 16.39 6.78 -19.04
C LEU A 300 16.34 6.30 -17.58
N LEU A 301 17.01 7.02 -16.66
CA LEU A 301 17.02 6.69 -15.24
C LEU A 301 15.67 6.91 -14.55
N GLU A 302 14.90 7.94 -14.93
CA GLU A 302 13.54 8.15 -14.44
C GLU A 302 12.58 7.03 -14.89
N ILE A 303 12.74 6.55 -16.14
CA ILE A 303 11.96 5.43 -16.66
C ILE A 303 12.38 4.14 -15.98
N PHE A 304 13.68 3.86 -15.89
CA PHE A 304 14.23 2.68 -15.25
C PHE A 304 13.85 2.58 -13.77
N ASP A 305 13.89 3.67 -13.01
CA ASP A 305 13.58 3.68 -11.57
C ASP A 305 12.15 3.17 -11.25
N ASN A 306 11.25 3.27 -12.22
CA ASN A 306 9.89 2.77 -12.08
C ASN A 306 9.77 1.25 -12.31
N PHE A 307 10.73 0.60 -12.99
CA PHE A 307 10.51 -0.73 -13.58
C PHE A 307 11.77 -1.62 -13.67
N ASN A 308 12.69 -1.54 -12.74
CA ASN A 308 13.88 -2.40 -12.73
C ASN A 308 13.50 -3.89 -12.56
N THR A 309 13.85 -4.73 -13.53
CA THR A 309 13.38 -6.13 -13.60
C THR A 309 14.50 -7.18 -13.59
N HIS A 310 15.67 -6.92 -14.18
CA HIS A 310 16.69 -7.93 -14.44
C HIS A 310 17.93 -7.75 -13.55
N LEU A 311 17.81 -8.19 -12.30
CA LEU A 311 18.89 -8.11 -11.31
C LEU A 311 20.05 -9.06 -11.64
N ALA A 312 21.28 -8.57 -11.59
CA ALA A 312 22.47 -9.42 -11.71
C ALA A 312 22.62 -10.37 -10.51
N LEU A 313 22.89 -11.64 -10.78
CA LEU A 313 22.83 -12.74 -9.84
C LEU A 313 24.19 -13.40 -9.52
N ASN A 314 25.26 -12.63 -9.45
CA ASN A 314 26.57 -13.14 -8.99
C ASN A 314 26.50 -13.68 -7.56
N LYS A 315 27.24 -14.75 -7.24
CA LYS A 315 27.26 -15.36 -5.89
C LYS A 315 27.59 -14.34 -4.78
N PRO A 316 28.65 -13.52 -4.85
CA PRO A 316 28.95 -12.53 -3.83
C PRO A 316 27.89 -11.43 -3.75
N LEU A 317 27.36 -10.97 -4.88
CA LEU A 317 26.32 -9.97 -4.93
C LEU A 317 24.96 -10.51 -4.42
N LYS A 318 24.66 -11.79 -4.71
CA LYS A 318 23.45 -12.48 -4.24
C LYS A 318 23.41 -12.60 -2.72
N SER A 319 24.54 -12.76 -2.06
CA SER A 319 24.62 -12.78 -0.60
C SER A 319 24.37 -11.39 0.01
N ILE A 320 24.93 -10.34 -0.59
CA ILE A 320 24.77 -8.95 -0.12
C ILE A 320 23.32 -8.47 -0.34
N THR A 321 22.74 -8.77 -1.50
CA THR A 321 21.34 -8.43 -1.77
C THR A 321 20.39 -9.20 -0.87
N LYS A 322 20.63 -10.51 -0.62
CA LYS A 322 19.84 -11.31 0.32
C LYS A 322 19.92 -10.74 1.74
N LEU A 323 21.09 -10.37 2.23
CA LEU A 323 21.26 -9.74 3.54
C LEU A 323 20.52 -8.41 3.65
N SER A 324 20.59 -7.56 2.64
CA SER A 324 19.85 -6.29 2.58
C SER A 324 18.33 -6.51 2.53
N LEU A 325 17.88 -7.51 1.79
CA LEU A 325 16.47 -7.89 1.66
C LEU A 325 15.93 -8.50 2.97
N ILE A 326 16.67 -9.42 3.58
CA ILE A 326 16.34 -10.01 4.88
C ILE A 326 16.25 -8.92 5.95
N ASN A 327 17.21 -7.99 5.97
CA ASN A 327 17.21 -6.86 6.90
C ASN A 327 15.95 -5.97 6.72
N SER A 328 15.51 -5.73 5.48
CA SER A 328 14.33 -4.91 5.21
C SER A 328 13.00 -5.64 5.49
N ILE A 329 12.90 -6.93 5.15
CA ILE A 329 11.66 -7.73 5.24
C ILE A 329 11.45 -8.29 6.65
N VAL A 330 12.53 -8.70 7.32
CA VAL A 330 12.43 -9.38 8.62
C VAL A 330 12.55 -8.38 9.78
N PHE A 331 13.53 -7.49 9.75
CA PHE A 331 13.77 -6.57 10.88
C PHE A 331 12.70 -5.50 11.07
N LYS A 332 12.15 -4.92 10.00
CA LYS A 332 11.11 -3.88 10.16
C LYS A 332 9.80 -4.42 10.74
N PRO A 333 9.21 -5.53 10.24
CA PRO A 333 8.04 -6.10 10.87
C PRO A 333 8.34 -6.66 12.26
N LEU A 334 9.54 -7.21 12.52
CA LEU A 334 9.93 -7.66 13.84
C LEU A 334 9.97 -6.50 14.86
N ILE A 335 10.50 -5.35 14.48
CA ILE A 335 10.47 -4.13 15.31
C ILE A 335 9.02 -3.67 15.55
N ALA A 336 8.16 -3.72 14.53
CA ALA A 336 6.75 -3.37 14.67
C ALA A 336 6.00 -4.32 15.62
N ILE A 337 6.28 -5.64 15.52
CA ILE A 337 5.74 -6.66 16.43
C ILE A 337 6.26 -6.45 17.85
N MET A 338 7.56 -6.22 18.03
CA MET A 338 8.16 -5.90 19.34
C MET A 338 7.51 -4.66 19.96
N PHE A 339 7.30 -3.60 19.17
CA PHE A 339 6.62 -2.40 19.65
C PHE A 339 5.16 -2.69 20.05
N GLY A 340 4.44 -3.48 19.26
CA GLY A 340 3.09 -3.95 19.57
C GLY A 340 3.04 -4.73 20.91
N ILE A 341 3.98 -5.65 21.12
CA ILE A 341 4.12 -6.40 22.37
C ILE A 341 4.40 -5.46 23.56
N CYS A 342 5.29 -4.48 23.40
CA CYS A 342 5.59 -3.51 24.47
C CYS A 342 4.36 -2.67 24.83
N VAL A 343 3.57 -2.24 23.85
CA VAL A 343 2.34 -1.48 24.08
C VAL A 343 1.30 -2.33 24.81
N THR A 344 1.09 -3.59 24.39
CA THR A 344 0.15 -4.51 25.06
C THR A 344 0.58 -4.85 26.49
N LEU A 345 1.87 -5.11 26.73
CA LEU A 345 2.39 -5.35 28.09
C LEU A 345 2.24 -4.11 28.99
N SER A 346 2.46 -2.91 28.44
CA SER A 346 2.25 -1.66 29.17
C SER A 346 0.77 -1.46 29.53
N ALA A 347 -0.15 -1.76 28.63
CA ALA A 347 -1.59 -1.70 28.89
C ALA A 347 -2.04 -2.72 29.94
N ILE A 348 -1.52 -3.96 29.90
CA ILE A 348 -1.79 -5.00 30.90
C ILE A 348 -1.26 -4.56 32.27
N LYS A 349 -0.04 -4.01 32.32
CA LYS A 349 0.54 -3.52 33.58
C LYS A 349 -0.27 -2.37 34.16
N TYR A 350 -0.72 -1.43 33.31
CA TYR A 350 -1.58 -0.33 33.75
C TYR A 350 -2.90 -0.84 34.31
N LYS A 351 -3.55 -1.79 33.63
CA LYS A 351 -4.79 -2.43 34.13
C LYS A 351 -4.59 -3.20 35.41
N SER A 352 -3.44 -3.88 35.60
CA SER A 352 -3.07 -4.57 36.83
C SER A 352 -2.92 -3.61 38.00
N ILE A 353 -2.32 -2.43 37.77
CA ILE A 353 -2.18 -1.39 38.81
C ILE A 353 -3.56 -0.83 39.20
N MET A 354 -4.45 -0.58 38.23
CA MET A 354 -5.81 -0.13 38.50
C MET A 354 -6.58 -1.15 39.36
N LEU A 355 -6.55 -2.43 38.96
CA LEU A 355 -7.17 -3.51 39.73
C LEU A 355 -6.59 -3.66 41.16
N GLN A 356 -5.30 -3.43 41.33
CA GLN A 356 -4.65 -3.48 42.63
C GLN A 356 -5.09 -2.31 43.54
N ASN A 357 -5.30 -1.12 42.94
CA ASN A 357 -5.86 0.02 43.68
C ASN A 357 -7.31 -0.23 44.10
N GLU A 358 -8.15 -0.73 43.18
CA GLU A 358 -9.53 -1.11 43.47
C GLU A 358 -9.59 -2.17 44.63
N THR A 359 -8.69 -3.17 44.57
CA THR A 359 -8.63 -4.20 45.62
C THR A 359 -8.21 -3.62 46.99
N THR A 360 -7.33 -2.61 46.98
CA THR A 360 -6.96 -1.93 48.23
C THR A 360 -8.10 -1.07 48.78
N GLU A 361 -8.88 -0.39 47.93
CA GLU A 361 -10.08 0.34 48.35
C GLU A 361 -11.16 -0.61 48.91
N PHE A 362 -11.44 -1.74 48.25
CA PHE A 362 -12.35 -2.77 48.73
C PHE A 362 -11.90 -3.36 50.09
N ASN A 363 -10.62 -3.59 50.27
CA ASN A 363 -10.10 -4.08 51.54
C ASN A 363 -10.25 -3.05 52.68
N GLN A 364 -10.10 -1.76 52.36
CA GLN A 364 -10.32 -0.69 53.36
C GLN A 364 -11.81 -0.57 53.72
N GLU A 365 -12.71 -0.63 52.73
CA GLU A 365 -14.15 -0.68 52.99
C GLU A 365 -14.55 -1.91 53.82
N TYR A 366 -14.02 -3.09 53.47
CA TYR A 366 -14.26 -4.31 54.24
C TYR A 366 -13.79 -4.20 55.70
N TYR A 367 -12.64 -3.58 55.93
CA TYR A 367 -12.14 -3.31 57.27
C TYR A 367 -13.08 -2.39 58.06
N LEU A 368 -13.50 -1.30 57.46
CA LEU A 368 -14.45 -0.35 58.09
C LEU A 368 -15.81 -1.00 58.36
N LEU A 369 -16.28 -1.84 57.45
CA LEU A 369 -17.54 -2.58 57.63
C LEU A 369 -17.42 -3.61 58.76
N SER A 370 -16.30 -4.31 58.84
CA SER A 370 -16.04 -5.31 59.87
C SER A 370 -15.94 -4.68 61.27
N GLU A 371 -15.38 -3.48 61.37
CA GLU A 371 -15.34 -2.70 62.63
C GLU A 371 -16.72 -2.22 63.06
N LYS A 372 -17.51 -1.69 62.11
CA LYS A 372 -18.92 -1.34 62.39
C LYS A 372 -19.75 -2.55 62.81
N TYR A 373 -19.52 -3.70 62.17
CA TYR A 373 -20.17 -4.96 62.53
C TYR A 373 -19.84 -5.41 63.95
N ARG A 374 -18.57 -5.33 64.35
CA ARG A 374 -18.12 -5.61 65.70
C ARG A 374 -18.75 -4.67 66.71
N ASP A 375 -18.90 -3.40 66.38
CA ASP A 375 -19.52 -2.41 67.27
C ASP A 375 -21.02 -2.65 67.44
N ILE A 376 -21.74 -3.01 66.38
CA ILE A 376 -23.16 -3.38 66.41
C ILE A 376 -23.35 -4.67 67.24
N GLN A 377 -22.51 -5.67 67.08
CA GLN A 377 -22.55 -6.92 67.82
C GLN A 377 -22.28 -6.74 69.32
N LYS A 378 -21.44 -5.76 69.69
CA LYS A 378 -21.23 -5.38 71.09
C LYS A 378 -22.43 -4.64 71.70
N ARG A 379 -23.12 -3.82 70.87
CA ARG A 379 -24.30 -3.04 71.37
C ARG A 379 -25.58 -3.87 71.46
N TYR A 380 -25.68 -4.89 70.58
CA TYR A 380 -26.88 -5.73 70.49
C TYR A 380 -26.51 -7.23 70.55
N PRO A 381 -26.19 -7.77 71.68
CA PRO A 381 -25.77 -9.17 71.85
C PRO A 381 -26.87 -10.19 71.53
N GLU A 382 -28.10 -9.74 71.35
CA GLU A 382 -29.27 -10.59 71.06
C GLU A 382 -29.37 -10.93 69.56
N LEU A 383 -28.65 -10.23 68.65
CA LEU A 383 -28.57 -10.51 67.21
C LEU A 383 -27.57 -11.65 66.99
N LYS A 384 -28.04 -12.89 67.16
CA LYS A 384 -27.18 -14.09 67.15
C LYS A 384 -26.82 -14.56 65.74
N ASN A 385 -27.47 -14.09 64.64
CA ASN A 385 -27.22 -14.60 63.32
C ASN A 385 -26.74 -13.49 62.38
N ALA A 386 -25.47 -13.57 62.00
CA ALA A 386 -24.88 -12.70 60.97
C ALA A 386 -25.60 -12.81 59.59
N THR A 387 -26.29 -13.93 59.35
CA THR A 387 -27.07 -14.21 58.16
C THR A 387 -28.24 -13.24 58.02
N ASP A 388 -28.96 -12.93 59.07
CA ASP A 388 -30.15 -12.06 59.05
C ASP A 388 -29.76 -10.60 58.78
N LEU A 389 -28.60 -10.16 59.30
CA LEU A 389 -28.04 -8.82 58.99
C LEU A 389 -27.49 -8.70 57.57
N ILE A 390 -26.88 -9.74 57.04
CA ILE A 390 -26.41 -9.79 55.66
C ILE A 390 -27.61 -9.81 54.70
N GLU A 391 -28.69 -10.51 55.06
CA GLU A 391 -29.92 -10.48 54.27
C GLU A 391 -30.60 -9.11 54.34
N LEU A 392 -30.67 -8.44 55.51
CA LEU A 392 -31.18 -7.09 55.65
C LEU A 392 -30.31 -6.05 54.89
N TYR A 393 -28.99 -6.14 54.95
CA TYR A 393 -28.06 -5.28 54.20
C TYR A 393 -28.12 -5.55 52.70
N ASN A 394 -28.22 -6.80 52.30
CA ASN A 394 -28.43 -7.16 50.91
C ASN A 394 -29.78 -6.66 50.41
N LEU A 395 -30.84 -6.73 51.26
CA LEU A 395 -32.16 -6.20 50.93
C LEU A 395 -32.13 -4.67 50.78
N GLU A 396 -31.44 -3.97 51.71
CA GLU A 396 -31.25 -2.51 51.64
C GLU A 396 -30.42 -2.10 50.44
N ASN A 397 -29.34 -2.82 50.12
CA ASN A 397 -28.49 -2.59 48.96
C ASN A 397 -29.21 -2.94 47.65
N ILE A 398 -30.06 -3.95 47.67
CA ILE A 398 -30.93 -4.30 46.54
C ILE A 398 -31.99 -3.21 46.38
N ILE A 399 -32.65 -2.77 47.42
CA ILE A 399 -33.66 -1.70 47.37
C ILE A 399 -33.00 -0.36 46.95
N SER A 400 -31.85 -0.02 47.45
CA SER A 400 -31.15 1.24 47.10
C SER A 400 -30.55 1.23 45.69
N LYS A 401 -30.11 0.08 45.19
CA LYS A 401 -29.57 -0.07 43.83
C LYS A 401 -30.62 -0.46 42.78
N THR A 402 -31.74 -1.05 43.20
CA THR A 402 -32.85 -1.46 42.34
C THR A 402 -34.04 -0.52 42.37
N THR A 403 -33.99 0.59 43.05
CA THR A 403 -34.83 1.72 42.69
C THR A 403 -34.36 2.17 41.29
N ILE A 404 -34.65 1.35 40.30
CA ILE A 404 -34.86 1.82 38.94
C ILE A 404 -35.99 2.81 39.10
N THR A 405 -35.61 4.03 39.42
CA THR A 405 -36.57 5.10 39.45
C THR A 405 -36.99 5.26 38.00
N PRO A 406 -38.25 5.03 37.64
CA PRO A 406 -38.73 5.29 36.30
C PRO A 406 -38.56 6.78 35.94
N PHE A 407 -37.98 7.58 36.83
CA PHE A 407 -37.79 9.02 36.74
C PHE A 407 -36.98 9.44 35.51
N ASP A 408 -35.94 8.71 35.12
CA ASP A 408 -35.16 9.06 33.94
C ASP A 408 -35.94 8.82 32.63
N HIS A 409 -36.76 7.78 32.62
CA HIS A 409 -37.67 7.51 31.51
C HIS A 409 -38.95 8.36 31.57
N ILE A 410 -39.41 8.73 32.77
CA ILE A 410 -40.56 9.61 32.97
C ILE A 410 -40.32 10.95 32.29
N LYS A 411 -39.15 11.56 32.42
CA LYS A 411 -38.84 12.82 31.75
C LYS A 411 -38.98 12.67 30.23
N SER A 412 -38.50 11.58 29.65
CA SER A 412 -38.61 11.30 28.20
C SER A 412 -40.05 11.04 27.76
N ILE A 413 -40.85 10.37 28.62
CA ILE A 413 -42.27 10.08 28.38
C ILE A 413 -43.09 11.38 28.43
N PHE A 414 -42.80 12.27 29.36
CA PHE A 414 -43.53 13.54 29.53
C PHE A 414 -43.00 14.70 28.69
N SER A 415 -41.85 14.57 28.04
CA SER A 415 -41.24 15.61 27.20
C SER A 415 -41.88 15.79 25.80
N PHE A 416 -43.07 15.26 25.56
CA PHE A 416 -43.77 15.46 24.32
C PHE A 416 -44.50 16.82 24.38
N ASP A 417 -44.02 17.77 23.58
CA ASP A 417 -44.51 19.12 23.52
C ASP A 417 -45.74 19.20 22.57
N SER A 418 -46.92 18.86 23.11
CA SER A 418 -48.19 19.09 22.43
C SER A 418 -49.20 19.59 23.44
N GLU A 419 -49.62 20.83 23.28
CA GLU A 419 -50.56 21.51 24.19
C GLU A 419 -51.87 20.74 24.42
N ASN A 420 -52.23 19.85 23.50
CA ASN A 420 -53.52 19.11 23.51
C ASN A 420 -53.39 17.65 23.87
N LEU A 421 -52.18 17.13 24.13
CA LEU A 421 -51.99 15.74 24.57
C LEU A 421 -51.88 15.69 26.08
N LYS A 422 -52.73 14.85 26.70
CA LYS A 422 -52.75 14.67 28.17
C LYS A 422 -52.55 13.22 28.52
N ILE A 423 -51.57 12.95 29.39
CA ILE A 423 -51.41 11.65 30.01
C ILE A 423 -52.37 11.58 31.22
N LYS A 424 -53.27 10.62 31.19
CA LYS A 424 -54.30 10.42 32.24
C LYS A 424 -53.80 9.59 33.39
N LYS A 425 -53.17 8.47 33.04
CA LYS A 425 -52.69 7.50 34.04
C LYS A 425 -51.45 6.82 33.52
N MET A 426 -50.57 6.52 34.42
CA MET A 426 -49.39 5.72 34.15
C MET A 426 -49.29 4.66 35.27
N TYR A 427 -49.23 3.39 34.85
CA TYR A 427 -49.04 2.27 35.71
C TYR A 427 -47.73 1.60 35.37
N TRP A 428 -47.01 1.17 36.37
CA TRP A 428 -45.85 0.34 36.19
C TRP A 428 -45.84 -0.76 37.22
N ALA A 429 -45.42 -1.95 36.83
CA ALA A 429 -45.31 -3.11 37.70
C ALA A 429 -44.15 -3.97 37.27
N ILE A 430 -43.47 -4.54 38.26
CA ILE A 430 -42.43 -5.55 38.07
C ILE A 430 -43.10 -6.92 38.28
N ASN A 431 -42.86 -7.85 37.35
CA ASN A 431 -43.60 -9.14 37.32
C ASN A 431 -43.32 -10.04 38.52
N ASP A 432 -42.15 -9.98 39.12
CA ASP A 432 -41.82 -10.76 40.30
C ASP A 432 -41.04 -9.92 41.31
N PRO A 433 -41.72 -9.26 42.24
CA PRO A 433 -41.08 -8.44 43.25
C PRO A 433 -40.33 -9.25 44.32
N GLN A 434 -40.48 -10.59 44.40
CA GLN A 434 -39.81 -11.44 45.38
C GLN A 434 -38.48 -12.02 44.86
N ASN A 435 -38.31 -12.13 43.56
CA ASN A 435 -37.07 -12.63 42.91
C ASN A 435 -36.39 -11.52 42.08
N ILE A 436 -35.90 -10.49 42.75
CA ILE A 436 -35.18 -9.37 42.11
C ILE A 436 -33.75 -9.80 41.72
N THR A 437 -33.59 -10.92 41.06
CA THR A 437 -32.35 -11.19 40.35
C THR A 437 -32.45 -10.49 39.00
N LEU A 438 -31.55 -9.54 38.78
CA LEU A 438 -31.49 -8.55 37.68
C LEU A 438 -31.58 -9.10 36.24
N LEU A 439 -31.58 -10.41 36.06
CA LEU A 439 -31.49 -11.04 34.73
C LEU A 439 -32.83 -11.44 34.12
N ASN A 440 -33.92 -11.51 34.87
CA ASN A 440 -35.18 -12.04 34.33
C ASN A 440 -36.44 -11.23 34.68
N ASN A 441 -36.32 -10.08 35.32
CA ASN A 441 -37.49 -9.27 35.66
C ASN A 441 -37.95 -8.44 34.49
N LYS A 442 -39.23 -8.54 34.19
CA LYS A 442 -39.88 -7.74 33.17
C LYS A 442 -40.62 -6.58 33.80
N LEU A 443 -40.35 -5.39 33.33
CA LEU A 443 -41.06 -4.17 33.68
C LEU A 443 -42.24 -4.00 32.71
N ASN A 444 -43.46 -3.98 33.24
CA ASN A 444 -44.65 -3.65 32.50
C ASN A 444 -45.05 -2.22 32.75
N VAL A 445 -45.11 -1.41 31.72
CA VAL A 445 -45.57 -0.03 31.77
C VAL A 445 -46.81 0.13 30.92
N THR A 446 -47.84 0.73 31.50
CA THR A 446 -49.06 1.08 30.80
C THR A 446 -49.31 2.58 30.94
N ILE A 447 -49.47 3.25 29.80
CA ILE A 447 -49.72 4.70 29.73
C ILE A 447 -51.05 4.92 29.06
N ASP A 448 -52.02 5.44 29.82
CA ASP A 448 -53.31 5.91 29.28
C ASP A 448 -53.20 7.41 28.98
N TYR A 449 -53.38 7.78 27.74
CA TYR A 449 -53.27 9.16 27.31
C TYR A 449 -54.41 9.51 26.32
N GLN A 450 -54.63 10.82 26.15
CA GLN A 450 -55.68 11.29 25.25
C GLN A 450 -55.32 12.63 24.60
N TYR A 451 -55.81 12.84 23.44
CA TYR A 451 -55.87 14.15 22.81
C TYR A 451 -57.16 14.86 23.18
N GLU A 452 -57.09 16.14 23.58
CA GLU A 452 -58.24 17.00 23.83
C GLU A 452 -58.11 18.29 23.00
N GLY A 453 -58.76 18.37 21.87
CA GLY A 453 -58.68 19.54 20.97
C GLY A 453 -60.00 20.00 20.43
N PRO A 454 -60.05 21.07 19.59
CA PRO A 454 -61.24 21.55 18.94
C PRO A 454 -61.91 20.49 18.03
N ARG A 455 -63.22 20.50 17.89
CA ARG A 455 -63.99 19.51 17.14
C ARG A 455 -63.54 19.33 15.68
N HIS A 456 -63.08 20.41 15.03
CA HIS A 456 -62.62 20.39 13.63
C HIS A 456 -61.17 19.81 13.46
N SER A 457 -60.48 19.45 14.54
CA SER A 457 -59.12 18.92 14.52
C SER A 457 -59.04 17.43 14.82
N ALA A 458 -60.10 16.67 14.61
CA ALA A 458 -60.11 15.24 14.91
C ALA A 458 -59.03 14.45 14.16
N LEU A 459 -58.84 14.70 12.86
CA LEU A 459 -57.80 14.05 12.06
C LEU A 459 -56.39 14.41 12.59
N HIS A 460 -56.15 15.69 12.87
CA HIS A 460 -54.92 16.15 13.47
C HIS A 460 -54.69 15.57 14.87
N GLY A 461 -55.74 15.41 15.65
CA GLY A 461 -55.66 14.73 16.94
C GLY A 461 -55.23 13.26 16.85
N ILE A 462 -55.73 12.55 15.82
CA ILE A 462 -55.29 11.17 15.53
C ILE A 462 -53.80 11.14 15.18
N GLU A 463 -53.31 12.07 14.38
CA GLU A 463 -51.90 12.18 14.01
C GLU A 463 -51.02 12.42 15.25
N ILE A 464 -51.44 13.32 16.15
CA ILE A 464 -50.69 13.60 17.41
C ILE A 464 -50.65 12.34 18.29
N VAL A 465 -51.76 11.63 18.47
CA VAL A 465 -51.84 10.41 19.29
C VAL A 465 -50.94 9.31 18.71
N ASN A 466 -50.95 9.13 17.38
CA ASN A 466 -50.08 8.17 16.69
C ASN A 466 -48.63 8.60 16.72
N GLY A 467 -48.36 9.90 16.57
CA GLY A 467 -47.00 10.48 16.66
C GLY A 467 -46.35 10.24 18.01
N TYR A 468 -47.12 10.38 19.10
CA TYR A 468 -46.66 10.04 20.45
C TYR A 468 -46.29 8.57 20.61
N ALA A 469 -47.14 7.67 20.10
CA ALA A 469 -46.89 6.24 20.13
C ALA A 469 -45.60 5.86 19.35
N ASN A 470 -45.40 6.46 18.15
CA ASN A 470 -44.22 6.25 17.35
C ASN A 470 -42.96 6.80 18.02
N ARG A 471 -43.06 7.94 18.68
CA ARG A 471 -41.93 8.49 19.47
C ARG A 471 -41.57 7.59 20.63
N LEU A 472 -42.52 7.08 21.40
CA LEU A 472 -42.25 6.12 22.46
C LEU A 472 -41.59 4.85 21.90
N LYS A 473 -41.99 4.40 20.71
CA LYS A 473 -41.33 3.28 20.03
C LYS A 473 -39.89 3.58 19.63
N SER A 474 -39.55 4.81 19.28
CA SER A 474 -38.18 5.22 18.97
C SER A 474 -37.30 5.38 20.22
N ILE A 475 -37.89 5.77 21.35
CA ILE A 475 -37.21 5.87 22.63
C ILE A 475 -36.94 4.47 23.23
N PHE A 476 -37.86 3.53 23.01
CA PHE A 476 -37.79 2.17 23.52
C PHE A 476 -37.71 1.12 22.39
N PRO A 477 -36.70 1.12 21.54
CA PRO A 477 -36.66 0.31 20.32
C PRO A 477 -36.53 -1.20 20.56
N LYS A 478 -36.04 -1.60 21.73
CA LYS A 478 -35.85 -3.01 22.11
C LYS A 478 -37.08 -3.63 22.81
N GLN A 479 -38.11 -2.84 23.07
CA GLN A 479 -39.24 -3.28 23.86
C GLN A 479 -40.45 -3.58 22.96
N ASN A 480 -41.23 -4.59 23.33
CA ASN A 480 -42.44 -4.96 22.61
C ASN A 480 -43.58 -3.99 22.98
N LEU A 481 -43.71 -2.93 22.18
CA LEU A 481 -44.70 -1.87 22.41
C LEU A 481 -45.99 -2.19 21.70
N LYS A 482 -47.05 -2.40 22.45
CA LYS A 482 -48.44 -2.57 21.96
C LYS A 482 -49.14 -1.23 22.10
N TYR A 483 -49.64 -0.76 20.98
CA TYR A 483 -50.46 0.43 20.89
C TYR A 483 -51.93 0.01 20.62
N GLU A 484 -52.81 0.45 21.47
CA GLU A 484 -54.25 0.17 21.36
C GLU A 484 -55.00 1.50 21.29
N ARG A 485 -55.75 1.64 20.22
CA ARG A 485 -56.67 2.73 20.04
C ARG A 485 -57.94 2.14 19.41
N ASN A 486 -59.06 2.27 20.10
CA ASN A 486 -60.34 1.88 19.51
C ASN A 486 -60.87 3.06 18.66
N PRO A 487 -61.09 2.88 17.36
CA PRO A 487 -61.62 3.93 16.49
C PRO A 487 -62.98 4.50 16.96
N ASP A 488 -63.77 3.69 17.66
CA ASP A 488 -65.12 4.04 18.13
C ASP A 488 -65.12 4.82 19.46
N ASP A 489 -63.98 4.95 20.13
CA ASP A 489 -63.85 5.68 21.39
C ASP A 489 -63.65 7.19 21.24
N ILE A 490 -63.84 7.73 20.06
CA ILE A 490 -63.80 9.18 19.80
C ILE A 490 -65.05 9.82 20.40
N THR A 491 -64.87 10.58 21.47
CA THR A 491 -65.98 11.24 22.15
C THR A 491 -66.03 12.71 21.84
N GLU A 492 -67.15 13.21 21.42
CA GLU A 492 -67.39 14.63 21.21
C GLU A 492 -68.22 15.20 22.36
N ILE A 493 -67.61 16.08 23.13
CA ILE A 493 -68.28 16.76 24.25
C ILE A 493 -68.13 18.30 24.09
N ALA A 494 -69.25 19.04 23.97
CA ALA A 494 -69.29 20.47 24.07
C ALA A 494 -68.23 21.24 23.23
N LYS A 495 -68.14 21.01 21.93
CA LYS A 495 -67.15 21.58 20.98
C LYS A 495 -65.72 21.05 21.06
N LYS A 496 -65.44 20.06 21.86
CA LYS A 496 -64.15 19.40 21.95
C LYS A 496 -64.24 17.97 21.46
N VAL A 497 -63.16 17.49 20.85
CA VAL A 497 -62.97 16.09 20.52
C VAL A 497 -61.95 15.48 21.50
N ILE A 498 -62.28 14.29 22.00
CA ILE A 498 -61.43 13.52 22.88
C ILE A 498 -61.08 12.20 22.19
N ILE A 499 -59.80 11.93 22.02
CA ILE A 499 -59.29 10.72 21.38
C ILE A 499 -58.43 9.99 22.41
N PRO A 500 -58.93 8.98 23.08
CA PRO A 500 -58.20 8.18 24.03
C PRO A 500 -57.31 7.16 23.33
N ALA A 501 -56.18 6.83 23.93
CA ALA A 501 -55.28 5.77 23.48
C ALA A 501 -54.54 5.19 24.69
N LYS A 502 -54.09 3.95 24.50
CA LYS A 502 -53.35 3.21 25.48
C LYS A 502 -52.08 2.61 24.89
N ILE A 503 -50.98 2.77 25.56
CA ILE A 503 -49.71 2.14 25.22
C ILE A 503 -49.30 1.21 26.35
N THR A 504 -49.01 -0.04 26.02
CA THR A 504 -48.43 -1.01 26.94
C THR A 504 -47.12 -1.49 26.35
N PHE A 505 -46.07 -1.47 27.17
CA PHE A 505 -44.82 -2.07 26.77
C PHE A 505 -44.25 -2.95 27.89
N GLU A 506 -43.67 -4.05 27.47
CA GLU A 506 -43.00 -5.04 28.31
C GLU A 506 -41.54 -5.05 27.93
N GLY A 507 -40.67 -4.80 28.87
CA GLY A 507 -39.21 -4.77 28.64
C GLY A 507 -38.46 -5.49 29.77
N THR A 508 -37.34 -6.10 29.39
CA THR A 508 -36.35 -6.58 30.37
C THR A 508 -35.59 -5.40 30.95
N ILE A 509 -35.40 -5.39 32.25
CA ILE A 509 -34.55 -4.41 32.92
C ILE A 509 -33.10 -4.83 32.64
N GLU A 510 -32.48 -4.26 31.65
CA GLU A 510 -31.01 -4.34 31.49
C GLU A 510 -30.41 -3.31 32.44
N ALA A 511 -29.61 -3.77 33.41
CA ALA A 511 -28.72 -2.87 34.14
C ALA A 511 -27.80 -2.23 33.14
N GLU A 512 -27.86 -0.92 32.97
CA GLU A 512 -26.83 -0.17 32.25
C GLU A 512 -25.49 -0.50 32.89
N LYS A 513 -24.68 -1.29 32.20
CA LYS A 513 -23.28 -1.44 32.54
C LYS A 513 -22.65 -0.06 32.36
N ASP A 514 -22.26 0.49 33.52
CA ASP A 514 -21.52 1.73 33.66
C ASP A 514 -20.70 2.12 32.44
N ALA A 515 -21.18 3.15 31.75
CA ALA A 515 -20.35 4.03 31.00
C ALA A 515 -19.69 5.00 31.99
N ARG A 516 -18.58 4.56 32.58
CA ARG A 516 -17.61 5.44 33.22
C ARG A 516 -16.22 5.03 32.80
#